data_21112d5718049e42e2c3f1a451959d12
#
_entry.id   21112d5718049e42e2c3f1a451959d12
#
_cell.length_a   1.000
_cell.length_b   1.000
_cell.length_c   1.000
_cell.angle_alpha   90.00
_cell.angle_beta   90.00
_cell.angle_gamma   90.00
#
_symmetry.space_group_name_H-M   'P 1'
#
loop_
_entity.id
_entity.type
_entity.pdbx_description
1 polymer ?
#
loop_
_entity_poly.entity_id
_entity_poly.type
_entity_poly.pdbx_seq_one_letter_code
_entity_poly.pdbx_strand_id
1 'polypeptide(L)'
;LLIPAHPWRFIPSIQAVRRSVDDGRLGAPGLLRIHRWHPSCPVKIPISERLIPDVDLACWLFGDTPDSVWSLKSAANEDYLQFHLGFANGGMAIIDLSASLPSGGDYYSLTMIGGTGAAYADDHHNMNLLYSGGQPNAIRTNQGRIELVQQLQDFVDVIDGKKEQSVYLADTCRALQVVEQILESANSREVVKREGCK
;
A
#
# COMPACT_ATOMS: atom_id res chain seq x y z
N LEU A 1 -20.97 -1.85 15.57
CA LEU A 1 -20.17 -1.22 14.53
C LEU A 1 -18.72 -1.73 14.60
N LEU A 2 -18.18 -2.23 13.50
CA LEU A 2 -16.81 -2.69 13.36
C LEU A 2 -16.22 -2.03 12.12
N ILE A 3 -15.11 -1.28 12.27
CA ILE A 3 -14.39 -0.66 11.18
C ILE A 3 -12.92 -1.09 11.28
N PRO A 4 -12.41 -1.80 10.28
CA PRO A 4 -10.99 -2.13 10.22
C PRO A 4 -10.14 -0.87 10.08
N ALA A 5 -9.01 -0.84 10.78
CA ALA A 5 -8.09 0.27 10.73
C ALA A 5 -7.13 0.12 9.54
N HIS A 6 -7.08 1.14 8.69
CA HIS A 6 -6.12 1.28 7.61
C HIS A 6 -5.30 2.56 7.79
N PRO A 7 -4.45 2.66 8.83
CA PRO A 7 -3.79 3.92 9.22
C PRO A 7 -2.92 4.50 8.11
N TRP A 8 -2.32 3.66 7.28
CA TRP A 8 -1.45 4.08 6.18
C TRP A 8 -2.17 4.92 5.12
N ARG A 9 -3.47 4.73 4.93
CA ARG A 9 -4.28 5.57 4.03
C ARG A 9 -4.38 7.02 4.50
N PHE A 10 -4.18 7.29 5.80
CA PHE A 10 -4.32 8.62 6.40
C PHE A 10 -3.00 9.37 6.55
N ILE A 11 -1.87 8.76 6.21
CA ILE A 11 -0.57 9.45 6.19
C ILE A 11 -0.63 10.58 5.16
N PRO A 12 -0.26 11.83 5.54
CA PRO A 12 -0.40 13.00 4.67
C PRO A 12 0.29 12.85 3.31
N SER A 13 1.46 12.19 3.27
CA SER A 13 2.19 11.90 2.03
C SER A 13 1.41 10.94 1.12
N ILE A 14 0.83 9.89 1.69
CA ILE A 14 -0.01 8.91 0.96
C ILE A 14 -1.29 9.58 0.45
N GLN A 15 -1.92 10.42 1.28
CA GLN A 15 -3.08 11.21 0.87
C GLN A 15 -2.76 12.17 -0.29
N ALA A 16 -1.55 12.73 -0.33
CA ALA A 16 -1.11 13.56 -1.46
C ALA A 16 -0.95 12.74 -2.75
N VAL A 17 -0.39 11.51 -2.65
CA VAL A 17 -0.33 10.58 -3.79
C VAL A 17 -1.74 10.22 -4.26
N ARG A 18 -2.64 9.85 -3.35
CA ARG A 18 -4.03 9.51 -3.69
C ARG A 18 -4.74 10.67 -4.41
N ARG A 19 -4.66 11.88 -3.86
CA ARG A 19 -5.23 13.07 -4.53
C ARG A 19 -4.65 13.28 -5.93
N SER A 20 -3.36 13.01 -6.14
CA SER A 20 -2.73 13.14 -7.46
C SER A 20 -3.25 12.12 -8.47
N VAL A 21 -3.64 10.94 -7.99
CA VAL A 21 -4.35 9.92 -8.80
C VAL A 21 -5.77 10.39 -9.10
N ASP A 22 -6.53 10.79 -8.09
CA ASP A 22 -7.94 11.21 -8.21
C ASP A 22 -8.11 12.44 -9.10
N ASP A 23 -7.19 13.40 -9.00
CA ASP A 23 -7.15 14.60 -9.83
C ASP A 23 -6.68 14.34 -11.29
N GLY A 24 -6.31 13.08 -11.62
CA GLY A 24 -5.80 12.70 -12.94
C GLY A 24 -4.41 13.25 -13.29
N ARG A 25 -3.68 13.81 -12.31
CA ARG A 25 -2.35 14.42 -12.54
C ARG A 25 -1.29 13.42 -12.99
N LEU A 26 -1.47 12.15 -12.63
CA LEU A 26 -0.55 11.08 -13.01
C LEU A 26 -0.97 10.41 -14.33
N GLY A 27 -2.16 10.71 -14.84
CA GLY A 27 -2.78 9.92 -15.90
C GLY A 27 -3.21 8.54 -15.37
N ALA A 28 -3.34 7.55 -16.25
CA ALA A 28 -3.66 6.19 -15.83
C ALA A 28 -2.53 5.62 -14.96
N PRO A 29 -2.81 5.14 -13.73
CA PRO A 29 -1.82 4.50 -12.87
C PRO A 29 -1.20 3.27 -13.55
N GLY A 30 0.14 3.25 -13.66
CA GLY A 30 0.85 2.17 -14.34
C GLY A 30 1.74 1.34 -13.42
N LEU A 31 2.51 1.99 -12.54
CA LEU A 31 3.43 1.29 -11.64
C LEU A 31 3.38 1.90 -10.23
N LEU A 32 3.14 1.05 -9.25
CA LEU A 32 3.32 1.34 -7.84
C LEU A 32 4.54 0.57 -7.31
N ARG A 33 5.41 1.25 -6.58
CA ARG A 33 6.50 0.61 -5.85
C ARG A 33 6.42 1.00 -4.39
N ILE A 34 6.52 0.01 -3.49
CA ILE A 34 6.56 0.22 -2.04
C ILE A 34 7.79 -0.51 -1.48
N HIS A 35 8.59 0.21 -0.70
CA HIS A 35 9.62 -0.36 0.16
C HIS A 35 9.17 -0.24 1.60
N ARG A 36 9.11 -1.38 2.31
CA ARG A 36 8.71 -1.47 3.71
C ARG A 36 9.74 -2.25 4.49
N TRP A 37 10.63 -1.55 5.16
CA TRP A 37 11.70 -2.18 5.92
C TRP A 37 11.58 -1.79 7.39
N HIS A 38 11.44 -2.80 8.24
CA HIS A 38 11.26 -2.63 9.67
C HIS A 38 12.40 -3.26 10.47
N PRO A 39 12.70 -2.73 11.65
CA PRO A 39 13.54 -3.42 12.62
C PRO A 39 12.93 -4.76 13.01
N SER A 40 13.79 -5.70 13.40
CA SER A 40 13.33 -6.93 14.03
C SER A 40 12.53 -6.62 15.30
N CYS A 41 11.36 -7.26 15.40
CA CYS A 41 10.48 -7.11 16.57
C CYS A 41 10.57 -8.36 17.47
N PRO A 42 10.71 -8.18 18.80
CA PRO A 42 10.69 -9.32 19.73
C PRO A 42 9.36 -10.08 19.69
N VAL A 43 8.27 -9.40 19.38
CA VAL A 43 6.95 -10.02 19.19
C VAL A 43 6.84 -10.50 17.76
N LYS A 44 6.68 -11.82 17.58
CA LYS A 44 6.47 -12.41 16.25
C LYS A 44 5.06 -12.07 15.76
N ILE A 45 4.99 -11.06 14.89
CA ILE A 45 3.77 -10.76 14.12
C ILE A 45 3.80 -11.67 12.88
N PRO A 46 2.74 -12.42 12.59
CA PRO A 46 2.66 -13.25 11.39
C PRO A 46 2.91 -12.41 10.13
N ILE A 47 3.61 -12.99 9.15
CA ILE A 47 3.91 -12.30 7.90
C ILE A 47 2.62 -11.87 7.19
N SER A 48 1.55 -12.67 7.26
CA SER A 48 0.23 -12.34 6.73
C SER A 48 -0.30 -11.00 7.25
N GLU A 49 -0.16 -10.72 8.55
CA GLU A 49 -0.61 -9.46 9.14
C GLU A 49 0.25 -8.28 8.70
N ARG A 50 1.56 -8.50 8.49
CA ARG A 50 2.50 -7.47 8.02
C ARG A 50 2.25 -7.04 6.59
N LEU A 51 1.70 -7.92 5.75
CA LEU A 51 1.42 -7.66 4.34
C LEU A 51 0.16 -6.81 4.12
N ILE A 52 -0.83 -6.91 5.03
CA ILE A 52 -2.15 -6.28 4.87
C ILE A 52 -2.05 -4.78 4.54
N PRO A 53 -1.25 -3.95 5.24
CA PRO A 53 -1.22 -2.52 4.98
C PRO A 53 -0.76 -2.15 3.57
N ASP A 54 0.24 -2.84 3.05
CA ASP A 54 0.82 -2.53 1.74
C ASP A 54 -0.05 -3.07 0.60
N VAL A 55 -0.67 -4.23 0.79
CA VAL A 55 -1.68 -4.78 -0.12
C VAL A 55 -2.91 -3.89 -0.18
N ASP A 56 -3.39 -3.44 0.98
CA ASP A 56 -4.49 -2.50 1.09
C ASP A 56 -4.21 -1.20 0.33
N LEU A 57 -3.03 -0.61 0.54
CA LEU A 57 -2.61 0.60 -0.18
C LEU A 57 -2.56 0.38 -1.70
N ALA A 58 -2.03 -0.75 -2.17
CA ALA A 58 -1.98 -1.05 -3.59
C ALA A 58 -3.38 -1.14 -4.18
N CYS A 59 -4.27 -1.93 -3.58
CA CYS A 59 -5.66 -2.05 -4.03
C CYS A 59 -6.39 -0.71 -4.00
N TRP A 60 -6.19 0.07 -2.94
CA TRP A 60 -6.83 1.37 -2.79
C TRP A 60 -6.34 2.40 -3.81
N LEU A 61 -5.03 2.47 -4.09
CA LEU A 61 -4.45 3.40 -5.05
C LEU A 61 -4.86 3.07 -6.50
N PHE A 62 -4.91 1.79 -6.87
CA PHE A 62 -5.40 1.36 -8.18
C PHE A 62 -6.93 1.36 -8.29
N GLY A 63 -7.65 1.37 -7.17
CA GLY A 63 -9.12 1.27 -7.11
C GLY A 63 -9.64 -0.10 -7.56
N ASP A 64 -8.79 -1.14 -7.57
CA ASP A 64 -9.09 -2.47 -8.08
C ASP A 64 -8.43 -3.57 -7.23
N THR A 65 -8.79 -4.82 -7.51
CA THR A 65 -8.15 -6.02 -6.95
C THR A 65 -7.23 -6.63 -8.00
N PRO A 66 -6.00 -7.02 -7.66
CA PRO A 66 -5.12 -7.66 -8.62
C PRO A 66 -5.72 -8.97 -9.14
N ASP A 67 -5.50 -9.26 -10.41
CA ASP A 67 -5.88 -10.49 -11.09
C ASP A 67 -4.77 -11.52 -11.11
N SER A 68 -3.53 -11.09 -10.86
CA SER A 68 -2.35 -11.95 -10.82
C SER A 68 -1.39 -11.52 -9.71
N VAL A 69 -0.84 -12.51 -9.02
CA VAL A 69 0.09 -12.33 -7.91
C VAL A 69 1.30 -13.24 -8.10
N TRP A 70 2.49 -12.68 -7.99
CA TRP A 70 3.72 -13.45 -7.89
C TRP A 70 4.52 -12.98 -6.67
N SER A 71 5.09 -13.92 -5.92
CA SER A 71 5.90 -13.57 -4.77
C SER A 71 7.09 -14.50 -4.57
N LEU A 72 8.12 -13.96 -3.91
CA LEU A 72 9.32 -14.67 -3.55
C LEU A 72 9.69 -14.37 -2.11
N LYS A 73 9.87 -15.43 -1.32
CA LYS A 73 10.38 -15.37 0.05
C LYS A 73 11.84 -15.81 0.07
N SER A 74 12.66 -15.12 0.83
CA SER A 74 14.05 -15.49 0.98
C SER A 74 14.19 -16.83 1.72
N ALA A 75 15.03 -17.71 1.19
CA ALA A 75 15.38 -18.96 1.87
C ALA A 75 16.33 -18.75 3.06
N ALA A 76 17.10 -17.66 3.05
CA ALA A 76 18.05 -17.33 4.10
C ALA A 76 17.43 -16.59 5.29
N ASN A 77 16.35 -15.86 5.06
CA ASN A 77 15.65 -15.09 6.08
C ASN A 77 14.16 -15.00 5.78
N GLU A 78 13.35 -15.58 6.63
CA GLU A 78 11.88 -15.61 6.49
C GLU A 78 11.23 -14.22 6.56
N ASP A 79 11.94 -13.22 7.10
CA ASP A 79 11.45 -11.84 7.19
C ASP A 79 11.67 -11.03 5.91
N TYR A 80 12.24 -11.62 4.85
CA TYR A 80 12.42 -10.99 3.55
C TYR A 80 11.44 -11.57 2.53
N LEU A 81 10.55 -10.72 2.04
CA LEU A 81 9.56 -11.09 1.04
C LEU A 81 9.42 -9.98 0.00
N GLN A 82 9.36 -10.36 -1.26
CA GLN A 82 9.02 -9.49 -2.37
C GLN A 82 7.82 -10.04 -3.11
N PHE A 83 6.91 -9.17 -3.54
CA PHE A 83 5.77 -9.60 -4.33
C PHE A 83 5.36 -8.58 -5.38
N HIS A 84 4.75 -9.09 -6.44
CA HIS A 84 4.24 -8.35 -7.57
C HIS A 84 2.75 -8.59 -7.68
N LEU A 85 2.00 -7.52 -7.92
CA LEU A 85 0.57 -7.53 -8.17
C LEU A 85 0.33 -7.02 -9.58
N GLY A 86 -0.42 -7.75 -10.38
CA GLY A 86 -0.88 -7.31 -11.70
C GLY A 86 -2.36 -6.99 -11.64
N PHE A 87 -2.79 -5.90 -12.27
CA PHE A 87 -4.17 -5.44 -12.31
C PHE A 87 -4.73 -5.54 -13.74
N ALA A 88 -6.02 -5.81 -13.86
CA ALA A 88 -6.70 -6.00 -15.15
C ALA A 88 -6.55 -4.80 -16.11
N ASN A 89 -6.40 -3.59 -15.56
CA ASN A 89 -6.18 -2.36 -16.34
C ASN A 89 -4.73 -2.19 -16.87
N GLY A 90 -3.86 -3.19 -16.65
CA GLY A 90 -2.45 -3.17 -17.04
C GLY A 90 -1.53 -2.51 -16.02
N GLY A 91 -2.06 -1.99 -14.91
CA GLY A 91 -1.27 -1.48 -13.79
C GLY A 91 -0.57 -2.62 -13.04
N MET A 92 0.54 -2.30 -12.38
CA MET A 92 1.28 -3.26 -11.57
C MET A 92 1.83 -2.64 -10.29
N ALA A 93 1.98 -3.46 -9.25
CA ALA A 93 2.67 -3.06 -8.02
C ALA A 93 3.83 -4.00 -7.73
N ILE A 94 4.91 -3.44 -7.21
CA ILE A 94 6.09 -4.16 -6.70
C ILE A 94 6.30 -3.72 -5.26
N ILE A 95 6.26 -4.67 -4.34
CA ILE A 95 6.40 -4.40 -2.92
C ILE A 95 7.49 -5.31 -2.36
N ASP A 96 8.42 -4.72 -1.62
CA ASP A 96 9.41 -5.46 -0.85
C ASP A 96 9.31 -5.16 0.63
N LEU A 97 9.24 -6.24 1.41
CA LEU A 97 9.16 -6.22 2.86
C LEU A 97 10.44 -6.79 3.47
N SER A 98 10.98 -6.08 4.46
CA SER A 98 11.97 -6.62 5.38
C SER A 98 11.55 -6.34 6.82
N ALA A 99 11.72 -7.31 7.70
CA ALA A 99 11.44 -7.17 9.12
C ALA A 99 12.64 -7.56 9.99
N SER A 100 13.85 -7.37 9.47
CA SER A 100 15.11 -7.79 10.09
C SER A 100 16.17 -6.69 10.18
N LEU A 101 15.77 -5.42 10.04
CA LEU A 101 16.72 -4.32 10.17
C LEU A 101 17.20 -4.16 11.62
N PRO A 102 18.37 -3.54 11.84
CA PRO A 102 18.78 -3.10 13.15
C PRO A 102 17.78 -2.11 13.76
N SER A 103 17.72 -2.05 15.09
CA SER A 103 16.89 -1.10 15.82
C SER A 103 17.13 0.34 15.36
N GLY A 104 16.05 1.07 15.07
CA GLY A 104 16.09 2.46 14.57
C GLY A 104 16.36 2.59 13.07
N GLY A 105 16.36 1.49 12.33
CA GLY A 105 16.61 1.48 10.90
C GLY A 105 15.37 1.27 10.03
N ASP A 106 14.18 1.71 10.47
CA ASP A 106 12.98 1.63 9.66
C ASP A 106 13.05 2.54 8.43
N TYR A 107 12.52 2.04 7.33
CA TYR A 107 12.45 2.75 6.06
C TYR A 107 11.14 2.47 5.36
N TYR A 108 10.52 3.53 4.89
CA TYR A 108 9.33 3.48 4.06
C TYR A 108 9.46 4.42 2.87
N SER A 109 9.18 3.92 1.68
CA SER A 109 8.97 4.76 0.53
C SER A 109 7.87 4.20 -0.37
N LEU A 110 7.14 5.10 -1.01
CA LEU A 110 6.13 4.77 -2.00
C LEU A 110 6.34 5.65 -3.24
N THR A 111 6.34 5.01 -4.40
CA THR A 111 6.38 5.68 -5.69
C THR A 111 5.20 5.23 -6.54
N MET A 112 4.43 6.18 -7.05
CA MET A 112 3.34 5.94 -8.00
C MET A 112 3.66 6.61 -9.32
N ILE A 113 3.73 5.83 -10.39
CA ILE A 113 4.04 6.29 -11.75
C ILE A 113 2.80 6.03 -12.61
N GLY A 114 2.37 7.05 -13.32
CA GLY A 114 1.29 6.96 -14.30
C GLY A 114 1.74 7.40 -15.69
N GLY A 115 0.80 7.46 -16.61
CA GLY A 115 1.08 7.77 -18.02
C GLY A 115 1.59 9.19 -18.28
N THR A 116 1.33 10.15 -17.38
CA THR A 116 1.69 11.57 -17.55
C THR A 116 2.46 12.15 -16.37
N GLY A 117 2.69 11.40 -15.29
CA GLY A 117 3.37 11.92 -14.11
C GLY A 117 3.77 10.84 -13.12
N ALA A 118 4.47 11.26 -12.07
CA ALA A 118 4.85 10.39 -10.95
C ALA A 118 4.75 11.14 -9.62
N ALA A 119 4.42 10.42 -8.56
CA ALA A 119 4.37 10.92 -7.19
C ALA A 119 5.23 10.04 -6.29
N TYR A 120 5.96 10.66 -5.38
CA TYR A 120 6.86 10.02 -4.44
C TYR A 120 6.47 10.38 -3.02
N ALA A 121 6.38 9.40 -2.15
CA ALA A 121 6.22 9.57 -0.72
C ALA A 121 7.36 8.84 0.00
N ASP A 122 8.12 9.56 0.81
CA ASP A 122 9.26 9.06 1.54
C ASP A 122 9.22 9.55 2.99
N ASP A 123 9.37 8.65 3.95
CA ASP A 123 9.34 8.96 5.37
C ASP A 123 10.58 9.76 5.83
N HIS A 124 11.73 9.54 5.20
CA HIS A 124 12.99 10.15 5.66
C HIS A 124 13.06 11.65 5.43
N HIS A 125 12.38 12.16 4.45
CA HIS A 125 12.49 13.56 4.05
C HIS A 125 11.22 14.37 4.28
N ASN A 126 10.11 13.75 4.68
CA ASN A 126 8.79 14.38 4.80
C ASN A 126 8.41 15.24 3.60
N MET A 127 8.86 14.84 2.42
CA MET A 127 8.65 15.54 1.17
C MET A 127 8.05 14.61 0.13
N ASN A 128 6.96 15.05 -0.46
CA ASN A 128 6.42 14.42 -1.66
C ASN A 128 6.93 15.18 -2.86
N LEU A 129 7.49 14.46 -3.82
CA LEU A 129 7.82 15.02 -5.11
C LEU A 129 6.72 14.65 -6.10
N LEU A 130 6.12 15.65 -6.71
CA LEU A 130 5.13 15.48 -7.77
C LEU A 130 5.76 15.88 -9.10
N TYR A 131 5.77 14.96 -10.04
CA TYR A 131 6.17 15.17 -11.42
C TYR A 131 4.92 15.11 -12.32
N SER A 132 4.55 16.23 -12.91
CA SER A 132 3.41 16.32 -13.84
C SER A 132 3.84 16.99 -15.14
N GLY A 133 4.95 16.52 -15.72
CA GLY A 133 5.60 17.14 -16.88
C GLY A 133 6.32 18.46 -16.51
N GLY A 134 7.64 18.50 -16.55
CA GLY A 134 8.48 19.64 -16.21
C GLY A 134 9.27 19.44 -14.90
N GLN A 135 9.53 20.54 -14.19
CA GLN A 135 10.30 20.48 -12.92
C GLN A 135 9.49 19.84 -11.80
N PRO A 136 10.10 19.01 -10.93
CA PRO A 136 9.42 18.41 -9.79
C PRO A 136 9.01 19.49 -8.78
N ASN A 137 7.79 19.36 -8.27
CA ASN A 137 7.29 20.18 -7.17
C ASN A 137 7.39 19.41 -5.85
N ALA A 138 8.11 19.96 -4.87
CA ALA A 138 8.16 19.41 -3.53
C ALA A 138 6.93 19.85 -2.72
N ILE A 139 6.17 18.87 -2.21
CA ILE A 139 5.05 19.12 -1.31
C ILE A 139 5.51 18.75 0.09
N ARG A 140 5.62 19.75 0.97
CA ARG A 140 5.89 19.49 2.40
C ARG A 140 4.60 19.00 3.06
N THR A 141 4.71 17.89 3.78
CA THR A 141 3.64 17.38 4.62
C THR A 141 3.97 17.66 6.07
N ASN A 142 2.94 18.02 6.87
CA ASN A 142 3.14 18.31 8.29
C ASN A 142 3.58 17.04 9.03
N GLN A 143 4.52 17.23 9.98
CA GLN A 143 4.90 16.21 10.95
C GLN A 143 3.86 16.16 12.07
N GLY A 144 3.44 14.98 12.46
CA GLY A 144 2.56 14.75 13.60
C GLY A 144 1.70 13.50 13.44
N ARG A 145 0.98 13.13 14.48
CA ARG A 145 0.02 12.01 14.46
C ARG A 145 -1.31 12.39 13.81
N ILE A 146 -1.25 13.13 12.71
CA ILE A 146 -2.43 13.61 11.99
C ILE A 146 -3.21 12.43 11.42
N GLU A 147 -2.50 11.38 10.98
CA GLU A 147 -3.09 10.15 10.45
C GLU A 147 -4.06 9.48 11.43
N LEU A 148 -3.70 9.41 12.71
CA LEU A 148 -4.56 8.81 13.73
C LEU A 148 -5.81 9.67 13.97
N VAL A 149 -5.64 11.00 14.03
CA VAL A 149 -6.77 11.92 14.17
C VAL A 149 -7.72 11.83 12.99
N GLN A 150 -7.21 11.76 11.77
CA GLN A 150 -8.02 11.61 10.56
C GLN A 150 -8.74 10.26 10.52
N GLN A 151 -8.08 9.19 10.92
CA GLN A 151 -8.70 7.87 11.02
C GLN A 151 -9.84 7.84 12.04
N LEU A 152 -9.64 8.47 13.22
CA LEU A 152 -10.68 8.57 14.23
C LEU A 152 -11.85 9.46 13.75
N GLN A 153 -11.57 10.54 13.03
CA GLN A 153 -12.62 11.37 12.42
C GLN A 153 -13.42 10.56 11.38
N ASP A 154 -12.75 9.75 10.58
CA ASP A 154 -13.38 8.87 9.62
C ASP A 154 -14.33 7.85 10.29
N PHE A 155 -13.89 7.30 11.43
CA PHE A 155 -14.73 6.42 12.26
C PHE A 155 -15.99 7.15 12.79
N VAL A 156 -15.84 8.40 13.26
CA VAL A 156 -16.97 9.24 13.69
C VAL A 156 -17.90 9.51 12.52
N ASP A 157 -17.38 9.79 11.33
CA ASP A 157 -18.20 10.04 10.13
C ASP A 157 -19.04 8.82 9.73
N VAL A 158 -18.55 7.60 9.98
CA VAL A 158 -19.36 6.39 9.79
C VAL A 158 -20.44 6.27 10.86
N ILE A 159 -20.13 6.58 12.12
CA ILE A 159 -21.13 6.59 13.20
C ILE A 159 -22.25 7.59 12.90
N ASP A 160 -21.91 8.77 12.39
CA ASP A 160 -22.84 9.82 12.01
C ASP A 160 -23.60 9.54 10.70
N GLY A 161 -23.33 8.40 10.04
CA GLY A 161 -23.98 8.04 8.78
C GLY A 161 -23.51 8.85 7.56
N LYS A 162 -22.39 9.58 7.66
CA LYS A 162 -21.81 10.34 6.55
C LYS A 162 -21.00 9.44 5.60
N LYS A 163 -20.57 8.28 6.08
CA LYS A 163 -19.81 7.27 5.32
C LYS A 163 -20.37 5.87 5.56
N GLU A 164 -20.22 4.98 4.59
CA GLU A 164 -20.68 3.60 4.68
C GLU A 164 -19.62 2.68 5.30
N GLN A 165 -20.01 1.94 6.31
CA GLN A 165 -19.15 0.91 6.95
C GLN A 165 -18.77 -0.22 5.98
N SER A 166 -19.68 -0.61 5.10
CA SER A 166 -19.51 -1.74 4.17
C SER A 166 -18.25 -1.64 3.32
N VAL A 167 -17.83 -0.43 2.94
CA VAL A 167 -16.64 -0.18 2.14
C VAL A 167 -15.38 -0.65 2.86
N TYR A 168 -15.23 -0.35 4.14
CA TYR A 168 -14.03 -0.70 4.92
C TYR A 168 -13.90 -2.22 5.12
N LEU A 169 -15.01 -2.90 5.35
CA LEU A 169 -15.02 -4.37 5.48
C LEU A 169 -14.70 -5.04 4.14
N ALA A 170 -15.28 -4.57 3.05
CA ALA A 170 -15.01 -5.09 1.71
C ALA A 170 -13.53 -4.93 1.32
N ASP A 171 -12.94 -3.76 1.60
CA ASP A 171 -11.52 -3.49 1.34
C ASP A 171 -10.62 -4.42 2.15
N THR A 172 -10.93 -4.62 3.43
CA THR A 172 -10.16 -5.54 4.28
C THR A 172 -10.25 -6.98 3.80
N CYS A 173 -11.46 -7.47 3.46
CA CYS A 173 -11.63 -8.81 2.91
C CYS A 173 -10.85 -8.99 1.61
N ARG A 174 -10.85 -7.98 0.75
CA ARG A 174 -10.06 -7.95 -0.48
C ARG A 174 -8.56 -8.07 -0.20
N ALA A 175 -8.06 -7.25 0.73
CA ALA A 175 -6.65 -7.28 1.11
C ALA A 175 -6.23 -8.65 1.67
N LEU A 176 -7.07 -9.27 2.51
CA LEU A 176 -6.82 -10.60 3.07
C LEU A 176 -6.75 -11.68 1.98
N GLN A 177 -7.66 -11.66 1.01
CA GLN A 177 -7.64 -12.61 -0.12
C GLN A 177 -6.35 -12.48 -0.94
N VAL A 178 -5.90 -11.24 -1.20
CA VAL A 178 -4.64 -11.02 -1.91
C VAL A 178 -3.44 -11.49 -1.08
N VAL A 179 -3.45 -11.28 0.24
CA VAL A 179 -2.41 -11.80 1.15
C VAL A 179 -2.33 -13.33 1.09
N GLU A 180 -3.45 -14.04 1.06
CA GLU A 180 -3.48 -15.49 0.88
C GLU A 180 -2.82 -15.90 -0.44
N GLN A 181 -3.14 -15.23 -1.54
CA GLN A 181 -2.51 -15.47 -2.85
C GLN A 181 -1.00 -15.19 -2.85
N ILE A 182 -0.54 -14.15 -2.14
CA ILE A 182 0.89 -13.86 -1.96
C ILE A 182 1.59 -15.03 -1.25
N LEU A 183 1.02 -15.54 -0.17
CA LEU A 183 1.59 -16.64 0.59
C LEU A 183 1.57 -17.95 -0.21
N GLU A 184 0.51 -18.22 -0.96
CA GLU A 184 0.43 -19.35 -1.89
C GLU A 184 1.54 -19.27 -2.95
N SER A 185 1.68 -18.11 -3.61
CA SER A 185 2.72 -17.87 -4.62
C SER A 185 4.12 -18.01 -4.05
N ALA A 186 4.37 -17.51 -2.82
CA ALA A 186 5.66 -17.65 -2.15
C ALA A 186 6.04 -19.12 -1.88
N ASN A 187 5.06 -19.98 -1.61
CA ASN A 187 5.26 -21.39 -1.35
C ASN A 187 5.42 -22.21 -2.64
N SER A 188 4.55 -21.96 -3.62
CA SER A 188 4.58 -22.69 -4.92
C SER A 188 5.67 -22.19 -5.86
N ARG A 189 6.11 -20.93 -5.72
CA ARG A 189 6.99 -20.18 -6.66
C ARG A 189 6.36 -19.98 -8.04
N GLU A 190 5.04 -20.03 -8.10
CA GLU A 190 4.25 -19.85 -9.32
C GLU A 190 3.39 -18.59 -9.24
N VAL A 191 2.94 -18.09 -10.39
CA VAL A 191 1.97 -17.01 -10.46
C VAL A 191 0.60 -17.55 -10.06
N VAL A 192 -0.01 -16.94 -9.05
CA VAL A 192 -1.38 -17.21 -8.64
C VAL A 192 -2.30 -16.24 -9.37
N LYS A 193 -3.33 -16.74 -10.01
CA LYS A 193 -4.37 -15.95 -10.69
C LYS A 193 -5.66 -15.99 -9.89
N ARG A 194 -6.36 -14.86 -9.83
CA ARG A 194 -7.68 -14.80 -9.21
C ARG A 194 -8.68 -15.63 -10.05
N GLU A 195 -9.36 -16.57 -9.41
CA GLU A 195 -10.42 -17.35 -10.06
C GLU A 195 -11.57 -16.41 -10.49
N GLY A 196 -12.01 -16.56 -11.72
CA GLY A 196 -13.19 -15.85 -12.25
C GLY A 196 -12.91 -14.61 -13.11
N CYS A 197 -11.65 -14.20 -13.32
CA CYS A 197 -11.30 -13.19 -14.33
C CYS A 197 -10.98 -13.89 -15.67
N LYS A 198 -12.02 -14.06 -16.51
CA LYS A 198 -11.89 -14.39 -17.93
C LYS A 198 -12.29 -13.20 -18.76
#